data_5d2d42bfcdd83d5c0c743aef920483e8
#
_entry.id   5d2d42bfcdd83d5c0c743aef920483e8
#
_cell.length_a   1.000
_cell.length_b   1.000
_cell.length_c   1.000
_cell.angle_alpha   90.00
_cell.angle_beta   90.00
_cell.angle_gamma   90.00
#
_symmetry.space_group_name_H-M   'P 1'
#
loop_
_entity.id
_entity.type
_entity.pdbx_description
1 polymer ?
#
loop_
_entity_poly.entity_id
_entity_poly.type
_entity_poly.pdbx_seq_one_letter_code
_entity_poly.pdbx_strand_id
1 'polypeptide(L)'
;MRKEKTVDFHVKWAWHAISRMYNSYAARYDMTMAIGYVLLNIDLENGTPATKIGPSIGMEPRSLTRTLKNLEERGWIKRETDENDKRFVNVYLTEEGKIKREVAREGVIAFNQMVREQIPLEKLVIFFEVITELNRMVDDENVKVKADILLNEATGFEL
;
A
#
# COMPACT_ATOMS: atom_id res chain seq x y z
N MET A 1 9.06 26.22 -12.62
CA MET A 1 9.09 24.84 -13.20
C MET A 1 7.67 24.44 -13.56
N ARG A 2 7.41 23.88 -14.74
CA ARG A 2 6.06 23.39 -15.10
C ARG A 2 5.78 22.10 -14.32
N LYS A 3 4.70 22.07 -13.53
CA LYS A 3 4.29 20.93 -12.68
C LYS A 3 4.25 19.59 -13.44
N GLU A 4 3.87 19.63 -14.72
CA GLU A 4 3.76 18.47 -15.62
C GLU A 4 5.11 17.79 -15.95
N LYS A 5 6.24 18.36 -15.50
CA LYS A 5 7.59 17.82 -15.73
C LYS A 5 8.26 17.29 -14.46
N THR A 6 7.55 17.20 -13.36
CA THR A 6 8.12 16.73 -12.09
C THR A 6 7.73 15.28 -11.81
N VAL A 7 8.66 14.52 -11.24
CA VAL A 7 8.47 13.09 -10.93
C VAL A 7 7.34 12.91 -9.91
N ASP A 8 7.35 13.69 -8.84
CA ASP A 8 6.35 13.66 -7.78
C ASP A 8 4.92 13.94 -8.30
N PHE A 9 4.77 14.86 -9.24
CA PHE A 9 3.49 15.14 -9.89
C PHE A 9 2.95 13.90 -10.62
N HIS A 10 3.79 13.22 -11.42
CA HIS A 10 3.36 12.04 -12.17
C HIS A 10 3.05 10.85 -11.27
N VAL A 11 3.89 10.60 -10.25
CA VAL A 11 3.65 9.54 -9.26
C VAL A 11 2.35 9.79 -8.51
N LYS A 12 2.16 11.00 -7.99
CA LYS A 12 0.94 11.38 -7.27
C LYS A 12 -0.31 11.26 -8.15
N TRP A 13 -0.24 11.71 -9.40
CA TRP A 13 -1.37 11.68 -10.31
C TRP A 13 -1.76 10.25 -10.71
N ALA A 14 -0.76 9.41 -11.01
CA ALA A 14 -0.96 7.99 -11.29
C ALA A 14 -1.57 7.27 -10.08
N TRP A 15 -1.03 7.51 -8.88
CA TRP A 15 -1.58 6.94 -7.64
C TRP A 15 -3.04 7.31 -7.41
N HIS A 16 -3.41 8.58 -7.60
CA HIS A 16 -4.80 9.02 -7.48
C HIS A 16 -5.73 8.34 -8.50
N ALA A 17 -5.28 8.17 -9.73
CA ALA A 17 -6.07 7.50 -10.77
C ALA A 17 -6.30 6.02 -10.43
N ILE A 18 -5.25 5.31 -10.06
CA ILE A 18 -5.29 3.89 -9.64
C ILE A 18 -6.17 3.73 -8.40
N SER A 19 -6.02 4.61 -7.41
CA SER A 19 -6.81 4.56 -6.17
C SER A 19 -8.31 4.75 -6.43
N ARG A 20 -8.69 5.68 -7.31
CA ARG A 20 -10.10 5.86 -7.69
C ARG A 20 -10.67 4.62 -8.39
N MET A 21 -9.90 4.03 -9.30
CA MET A 21 -10.31 2.83 -10.02
C MET A 21 -10.53 1.66 -9.05
N TYR A 22 -9.58 1.36 -8.15
CA TYR A 22 -9.73 0.31 -7.17
C TYR A 22 -10.85 0.56 -6.17
N ASN A 23 -11.04 1.80 -5.70
CA ASN A 23 -12.15 2.13 -4.81
C ASN A 23 -13.50 1.96 -5.51
N SER A 24 -13.62 2.34 -6.78
CA SER A 24 -14.84 2.13 -7.57
C SER A 24 -15.17 0.64 -7.74
N TYR A 25 -14.16 -0.20 -7.97
CA TYR A 25 -14.34 -1.65 -8.04
C TYR A 25 -14.71 -2.24 -6.67
N ALA A 26 -13.94 -1.92 -5.63
CA ALA A 26 -14.10 -2.45 -4.28
C ALA A 26 -15.46 -2.07 -3.65
N ALA A 27 -15.98 -0.88 -3.97
CA ALA A 27 -17.27 -0.42 -3.45
C ALA A 27 -18.46 -1.33 -3.80
N ARG A 28 -18.37 -2.08 -4.92
CA ARG A 28 -19.38 -3.08 -5.31
C ARG A 28 -19.48 -4.26 -4.35
N TYR A 29 -18.48 -4.44 -3.52
CA TYR A 29 -18.32 -5.54 -2.57
C TYR A 29 -18.23 -5.05 -1.12
N ASP A 30 -18.69 -3.81 -0.85
CA ASP A 30 -18.65 -3.14 0.45
C ASP A 30 -17.22 -2.97 1.00
N MET A 31 -16.25 -2.81 0.10
CA MET A 31 -14.83 -2.63 0.44
C MET A 31 -14.31 -1.27 -0.03
N THR A 32 -13.11 -0.96 0.46
CA THR A 32 -12.24 0.09 -0.08
C THR A 32 -10.93 -0.53 -0.55
N MET A 33 -10.17 0.19 -1.37
CA MET A 33 -8.82 -0.21 -1.75
C MET A 33 -7.94 -0.51 -0.53
N ALA A 34 -8.04 0.32 0.52
CA ALA A 34 -7.29 0.13 1.76
C ALA A 34 -7.64 -1.19 2.46
N ILE A 35 -8.92 -1.55 2.52
CA ILE A 35 -9.39 -2.84 3.02
C ILE A 35 -8.81 -3.98 2.18
N GLY A 36 -8.89 -3.87 0.86
CA GLY A 36 -8.33 -4.88 -0.05
C GLY A 36 -6.84 -5.11 0.20
N TYR A 37 -6.05 -4.05 0.34
CA TYR A 37 -4.62 -4.18 0.67
C TYR A 37 -4.38 -4.86 2.01
N VAL A 38 -5.13 -4.54 3.05
CA VAL A 38 -5.01 -5.22 4.35
C VAL A 38 -5.30 -6.71 4.20
N LEU A 39 -6.42 -7.09 3.56
CA LEU A 39 -6.80 -8.49 3.38
C LEU A 39 -5.77 -9.27 2.55
N LEU A 40 -5.19 -8.66 1.51
CA LEU A 40 -4.16 -9.28 0.67
C LEU A 40 -2.86 -9.57 1.43
N ASN A 41 -2.56 -8.81 2.48
CA ASN A 41 -1.34 -8.95 3.29
C ASN A 41 -1.53 -9.81 4.55
N ILE A 42 -2.65 -10.50 4.68
CA ILE A 42 -2.87 -11.53 5.70
C ILE A 42 -2.60 -12.89 5.08
N ASP A 43 -1.69 -13.66 5.69
CA ASP A 43 -1.40 -15.03 5.28
C ASP A 43 -2.62 -15.93 5.47
N LEU A 44 -2.89 -16.79 4.50
CA LEU A 44 -4.10 -17.61 4.45
C LEU A 44 -4.10 -18.73 5.51
N GLU A 45 -2.94 -19.25 5.85
CA GLU A 45 -2.78 -20.42 6.73
C GLU A 45 -2.36 -20.02 8.13
N ASN A 46 -1.33 -19.19 8.24
CA ASN A 46 -0.66 -18.89 9.50
C ASN A 46 -1.08 -17.56 10.12
N GLY A 47 -1.94 -16.79 9.43
CA GLY A 47 -2.25 -15.43 9.83
C GLY A 47 -1.03 -14.50 9.71
N THR A 48 -1.16 -13.27 10.16
CA THR A 48 -0.08 -12.28 10.08
C THR A 48 -0.06 -11.41 11.33
N PRO A 49 1.10 -11.19 11.96
CA PRO A 49 1.22 -10.25 13.07
C PRO A 49 0.74 -8.85 12.64
N ALA A 50 -0.15 -8.25 13.43
CA ALA A 50 -0.72 -6.93 13.12
C ALA A 50 0.34 -5.86 12.87
N THR A 51 1.49 -5.96 13.57
CA THR A 51 2.62 -5.04 13.40
C THR A 51 3.34 -5.14 12.05
N LYS A 52 3.16 -6.25 11.31
CA LYS A 52 3.78 -6.46 10.00
C LYS A 52 2.91 -5.98 8.84
N ILE A 53 1.58 -5.89 9.03
CA ILE A 53 0.65 -5.53 7.95
C ILE A 53 0.84 -4.07 7.51
N GLY A 54 0.88 -3.12 8.46
CA GLY A 54 1.00 -1.69 8.16
C GLY A 54 2.23 -1.35 7.32
N PRO A 55 3.43 -1.71 7.78
CA PRO A 55 4.67 -1.45 7.03
C PRO A 55 4.68 -2.04 5.61
N SER A 56 4.12 -3.24 5.42
CA SER A 56 4.10 -3.89 4.09
C SER A 56 3.24 -3.16 3.05
N ILE A 57 2.30 -2.31 3.49
CA ILE A 57 1.39 -1.56 2.60
C ILE A 57 1.53 -0.04 2.74
N GLY A 58 2.53 0.44 3.48
CA GLY A 58 2.75 1.86 3.71
C GLY A 58 1.59 2.54 4.48
N MET A 59 0.90 1.80 5.37
CA MET A 59 -0.24 2.32 6.13
C MET A 59 0.18 2.75 7.53
N GLU A 60 -0.20 3.97 7.89
CA GLU A 60 0.01 4.52 9.23
C GLU A 60 -0.65 3.66 10.32
N PRO A 61 -0.01 3.47 11.50
CA PRO A 61 -0.50 2.60 12.56
C PRO A 61 -1.94 2.90 13.03
N ARG A 62 -2.31 4.18 13.13
CA ARG A 62 -3.68 4.59 13.50
C ARG A 62 -4.71 4.19 12.47
N SER A 63 -4.38 4.31 11.19
CA SER A 63 -5.25 3.91 10.09
C SER A 63 -5.42 2.40 10.04
N LEU A 64 -4.33 1.64 10.24
CA LEU A 64 -4.37 0.20 10.32
C LEU A 64 -5.25 -0.27 11.49
N THR A 65 -5.05 0.27 12.68
CA THR A 65 -5.84 -0.11 13.88
C THR A 65 -7.34 0.07 13.63
N ARG A 66 -7.74 1.19 13.03
CA ARG A 66 -9.15 1.45 12.67
C ARG A 66 -9.66 0.46 11.61
N THR A 67 -8.84 0.17 10.61
CA THR A 67 -9.20 -0.77 9.56
C THR A 67 -9.37 -2.19 10.11
N LEU A 68 -8.44 -2.66 10.94
CA LEU A 68 -8.54 -3.99 11.56
C LEU A 68 -9.76 -4.10 12.48
N LYS A 69 -10.07 -3.07 13.26
CA LYS A 69 -11.29 -3.03 14.09
C LYS A 69 -12.55 -3.17 13.22
N ASN A 70 -12.63 -2.40 12.13
CA ASN A 70 -13.77 -2.49 11.21
C ASN A 70 -13.91 -3.87 10.55
N LEU A 71 -12.79 -4.49 10.16
CA LEU A 71 -12.79 -5.82 9.57
C LEU A 71 -13.22 -6.90 10.55
N GLU A 72 -12.84 -6.78 11.82
CA GLU A 72 -13.25 -7.68 12.89
C GLU A 72 -14.74 -7.54 13.21
N GLU A 73 -15.26 -6.31 13.33
CA GLU A 73 -16.68 -6.00 13.51
C GLU A 73 -17.55 -6.55 12.36
N ARG A 74 -17.01 -6.62 11.14
CA ARG A 74 -17.66 -7.25 9.97
C ARG A 74 -17.53 -8.77 9.93
N GLY A 75 -16.76 -9.36 10.83
CA GLY A 75 -16.52 -10.80 10.84
C GLY A 75 -15.62 -11.29 9.71
N TRP A 76 -14.82 -10.41 9.08
CA TRP A 76 -13.91 -10.80 7.99
C TRP A 76 -12.52 -11.23 8.48
N ILE A 77 -12.16 -10.80 9.67
CA ILE A 77 -10.96 -11.25 10.36
C ILE A 77 -11.28 -11.62 11.80
N LYS A 78 -10.38 -12.38 12.41
CA LYS A 78 -10.27 -12.58 13.87
C LYS A 78 -8.86 -12.17 14.30
N ARG A 79 -8.74 -11.68 15.53
CA ARG A 79 -7.47 -11.35 16.15
C ARG A 79 -7.25 -12.29 17.34
N GLU A 80 -6.09 -12.89 17.38
CA GLU A 80 -5.71 -13.80 18.46
C GLU A 80 -4.39 -13.33 19.06
N THR A 81 -4.34 -13.28 20.37
CA THR A 81 -3.09 -12.98 21.08
C THR A 81 -2.17 -14.20 20.98
N ASP A 82 -0.89 -13.98 20.71
CA ASP A 82 0.09 -15.06 20.65
C ASP A 82 0.21 -15.74 22.04
N GLU A 83 0.19 -17.06 22.05
CA GLU A 83 0.23 -17.84 23.29
C GLU A 83 1.57 -17.70 24.02
N ASN A 84 2.66 -17.52 23.27
CA ASN A 84 4.02 -17.43 23.79
C ASN A 84 4.43 -16.02 24.17
N ASP A 85 3.91 -14.99 23.45
CA ASP A 85 4.17 -13.58 23.76
C ASP A 85 2.91 -12.75 23.60
N LYS A 86 2.25 -12.46 24.70
CA LYS A 86 0.99 -11.69 24.77
C LYS A 86 1.08 -10.26 24.23
N ARG A 87 2.27 -9.78 23.89
CA ARG A 87 2.48 -8.47 23.22
C ARG A 87 2.19 -8.51 21.74
N PHE A 88 2.15 -9.71 21.15
CA PHE A 88 1.85 -9.89 19.74
C PHE A 88 0.40 -10.32 19.53
N VAL A 89 -0.23 -9.70 18.54
CA VAL A 89 -1.58 -10.04 18.09
C VAL A 89 -1.49 -10.48 16.64
N ASN A 90 -1.88 -11.70 16.37
CA ASN A 90 -1.97 -12.26 15.03
C ASN A 90 -3.37 -12.04 14.46
N VAL A 91 -3.43 -11.69 13.19
CA VAL A 91 -4.65 -11.46 12.43
C VAL A 91 -4.86 -12.62 11.47
N TYR A 92 -6.04 -13.24 11.53
CA TYR A 92 -6.42 -14.35 10.67
C TYR A 92 -7.66 -13.97 9.86
N LEU A 93 -7.74 -14.48 8.63
CA LEU A 93 -8.95 -14.37 7.82
C LEU A 93 -10.00 -15.37 8.29
N THR A 94 -11.26 -14.95 8.35
CA THR A 94 -12.41 -15.86 8.40
C THR A 94 -12.73 -16.39 7.00
N GLU A 95 -13.67 -17.32 6.86
CA GLU A 95 -14.09 -17.78 5.53
C GLU A 95 -14.66 -16.64 4.69
N GLU A 96 -15.44 -15.74 5.30
CA GLU A 96 -15.91 -14.54 4.60
C GLU A 96 -14.77 -13.60 4.22
N GLY A 97 -13.80 -13.42 5.12
CA GLY A 97 -12.59 -12.64 4.84
C GLY A 97 -11.77 -13.20 3.68
N LYS A 98 -11.67 -14.53 3.54
CA LYS A 98 -11.01 -15.19 2.40
C LYS A 98 -11.74 -14.89 1.09
N ILE A 99 -13.07 -14.89 1.09
CA ILE A 99 -13.88 -14.52 -0.09
C ILE A 99 -13.59 -13.05 -0.47
N LYS A 100 -13.60 -12.14 0.50
CA LYS A 100 -13.31 -10.71 0.26
C LYS A 100 -11.87 -10.48 -0.23
N ARG A 101 -10.92 -11.24 0.32
CA ARG A 101 -9.53 -11.23 -0.13
C ARG A 101 -9.41 -11.68 -1.59
N GLU A 102 -10.13 -12.72 -2.00
CA GLU A 102 -10.11 -13.20 -3.38
C GLU A 102 -10.67 -12.15 -4.34
N VAL A 103 -11.75 -11.47 -4.00
CA VAL A 103 -12.25 -10.33 -4.77
C VAL A 103 -11.18 -9.25 -4.96
N ALA A 104 -10.44 -8.91 -3.88
CA ALA A 104 -9.36 -7.93 -3.97
C ALA A 104 -8.22 -8.44 -4.89
N ARG A 105 -7.87 -9.75 -4.80
CA ARG A 105 -6.84 -10.38 -5.64
C ARG A 105 -7.22 -10.35 -7.13
N GLU A 106 -8.45 -10.70 -7.44
CA GLU A 106 -8.95 -10.65 -8.82
C GLU A 106 -8.88 -9.22 -9.40
N GLY A 107 -9.24 -8.22 -8.61
CA GLY A 107 -9.12 -6.82 -9.03
C GLY A 107 -7.67 -6.43 -9.36
N VAL A 108 -6.71 -6.85 -8.55
CA VAL A 108 -5.27 -6.61 -8.81
C VAL A 108 -4.81 -7.35 -10.07
N ILE A 109 -5.20 -8.62 -10.26
CA ILE A 109 -4.84 -9.40 -11.43
C ILE A 109 -5.39 -8.75 -12.71
N ALA A 110 -6.68 -8.41 -12.71
CA ALA A 110 -7.33 -7.79 -13.87
C ALA A 110 -6.69 -6.48 -14.28
N PHE A 111 -6.36 -5.61 -13.31
CA PHE A 111 -5.66 -4.36 -13.58
C PHE A 111 -4.28 -4.60 -14.19
N ASN A 112 -3.49 -5.50 -13.60
CA ASN A 112 -2.14 -5.79 -14.10
C ASN A 112 -2.15 -6.47 -15.47
N GLN A 113 -3.16 -7.29 -15.77
CA GLN A 113 -3.34 -7.85 -17.11
C GLN A 113 -3.61 -6.74 -18.12
N MET A 114 -4.55 -5.83 -17.83
CA MET A 114 -4.86 -4.69 -18.69
C MET A 114 -3.63 -3.80 -18.94
N VAL A 115 -2.81 -3.56 -17.90
CA VAL A 115 -1.56 -2.80 -18.03
C VAL A 115 -0.60 -3.49 -19.01
N ARG A 116 -0.43 -4.83 -18.90
CA ARG A 116 0.45 -5.60 -19.78
C ARG A 116 -0.03 -5.68 -21.23
N GLU A 117 -1.33 -5.63 -21.43
CA GLU A 117 -1.93 -5.59 -22.78
C GLU A 117 -1.72 -4.23 -23.47
N GLN A 118 -1.64 -3.13 -22.70
CA GLN A 118 -1.55 -1.77 -23.23
C GLN A 118 -0.11 -1.21 -23.27
N ILE A 119 0.76 -1.71 -22.40
CA ILE A 119 2.12 -1.18 -22.24
C ILE A 119 3.14 -2.29 -22.54
N PRO A 120 4.05 -2.09 -23.52
CA PRO A 120 5.10 -3.05 -23.83
C PRO A 120 5.95 -3.41 -22.61
N LEU A 121 6.35 -4.68 -22.53
CA LEU A 121 7.12 -5.21 -21.38
C LEU A 121 8.40 -4.42 -21.12
N GLU A 122 9.11 -4.04 -22.17
CA GLU A 122 10.37 -3.28 -22.08
C GLU A 122 10.16 -1.94 -21.33
N LYS A 123 9.02 -1.27 -21.55
CA LYS A 123 8.68 -0.04 -20.85
C LYS A 123 8.31 -0.29 -19.39
N LEU A 124 7.64 -1.40 -19.10
CA LEU A 124 7.31 -1.78 -17.72
C LEU A 124 8.57 -2.13 -16.92
N VAL A 125 9.55 -2.81 -17.53
CA VAL A 125 10.84 -3.09 -16.89
C VAL A 125 11.54 -1.79 -16.50
N ILE A 126 11.67 -0.86 -17.43
CA ILE A 126 12.28 0.45 -17.17
C ILE A 126 11.50 1.21 -16.08
N PHE A 127 10.18 1.18 -16.14
CA PHE A 127 9.34 1.81 -15.10
C PHE A 127 9.62 1.21 -13.71
N PHE A 128 9.70 -0.12 -13.59
CA PHE A 128 10.00 -0.77 -12.31
C PHE A 128 11.41 -0.46 -11.81
N GLU A 129 12.40 -0.39 -12.70
CA GLU A 129 13.75 0.03 -12.35
C GLU A 129 13.76 1.46 -11.78
N VAL A 130 13.13 2.40 -12.48
CA VAL A 130 13.06 3.82 -12.06
C VAL A 130 12.32 3.98 -10.73
N ILE A 131 11.19 3.33 -10.53
CA ILE A 131 10.43 3.40 -9.27
C ILE A 131 11.21 2.78 -8.12
N THR A 132 11.90 1.66 -8.35
CA THR A 132 12.75 1.01 -7.34
C THR A 132 13.89 1.93 -6.92
N GLU A 133 14.56 2.56 -7.88
CA GLU A 133 15.65 3.50 -7.59
C GLU A 133 15.14 4.76 -6.87
N LEU A 134 13.97 5.27 -7.26
CA LEU A 134 13.34 6.40 -6.58
C LEU A 134 13.05 6.06 -5.10
N ASN A 135 12.47 4.90 -4.82
CA ASN A 135 12.20 4.47 -3.46
C ASN A 135 13.50 4.35 -2.65
N ARG A 136 14.53 3.72 -3.24
CA ARG A 136 15.85 3.60 -2.60
C ARG A 136 16.46 4.96 -2.27
N MET A 137 16.37 5.91 -3.20
CA MET A 137 16.86 7.28 -2.99
C MET A 137 16.16 7.99 -1.84
N VAL A 138 14.84 7.90 -1.77
CA VAL A 138 14.05 8.61 -0.74
C VAL A 138 14.32 8.04 0.66
N ASP A 139 14.63 6.75 0.76
CA ASP A 139 14.94 6.09 2.03
C ASP A 139 16.40 6.29 2.49
N ASP A 140 17.29 6.75 1.60
CA ASP A 140 18.71 6.98 1.92
C ASP A 140 18.87 8.25 2.79
N GLU A 141 19.46 8.08 3.98
CA GLU A 141 19.73 9.20 4.91
C GLU A 141 20.60 10.28 4.31
N ASN A 142 21.59 9.93 3.46
CA ASN A 142 22.44 10.92 2.79
C ASN A 142 21.65 11.77 1.80
N VAL A 143 20.65 11.19 1.15
CA VAL A 143 19.76 11.92 0.23
C VAL A 143 18.85 12.86 1.01
N LYS A 144 18.33 12.44 2.16
CA LYS A 144 17.54 13.29 3.06
C LYS A 144 18.35 14.52 3.51
N VAL A 145 19.55 14.30 4.00
CA VAL A 145 20.47 15.40 4.42
C VAL A 145 20.77 16.33 3.23
N LYS A 146 21.05 15.79 2.04
CA LYS A 146 21.27 16.61 0.86
C LYS A 146 20.05 17.40 0.43
N ALA A 147 18.86 16.82 0.54
CA ALA A 147 17.61 17.51 0.25
C ALA A 147 17.37 18.67 1.22
N ASP A 148 17.63 18.48 2.50
CA ASP A 148 17.53 19.54 3.54
C ASP A 148 18.49 20.69 3.24
N ILE A 149 19.74 20.42 2.89
CA ILE A 149 20.71 21.44 2.49
C ILE A 149 20.20 22.26 1.29
N LEU A 150 19.75 21.57 0.23
CA LEU A 150 19.24 22.24 -0.98
C LEU A 150 17.99 23.08 -0.70
N LEU A 151 17.11 22.62 0.20
CA LEU A 151 15.92 23.37 0.61
C LEU A 151 16.29 24.61 1.42
N ASN A 152 17.24 24.51 2.35
CA ASN A 152 17.72 25.63 3.14
C ASN A 152 18.39 26.70 2.28
N GLU A 153 19.27 26.28 1.35
CA GLU A 153 19.88 27.20 0.38
C GLU A 153 18.83 27.91 -0.49
N ALA A 154 17.78 27.21 -0.92
CA ALA A 154 16.74 27.76 -1.75
C ALA A 154 15.77 28.71 -1.02
N THR A 155 15.57 28.51 0.28
CA THR A 155 14.59 29.27 1.09
C THR A 155 15.22 30.34 1.96
N GLY A 156 16.53 30.27 2.23
CA GLY A 156 17.23 31.15 3.16
C GLY A 156 16.80 30.98 4.64
N PHE A 157 16.07 29.91 4.95
CA PHE A 157 15.74 29.52 6.33
C PHE A 157 16.82 28.58 6.86
N GLU A 158 17.56 29.03 7.87
CA GLU A 158 18.31 28.13 8.76
C GLU A 158 17.30 27.51 9.75
N LEU A 159 17.27 26.19 9.85
CA LEU A 159 16.50 25.45 10.84
C LEU A 159 17.20 25.43 12.18
#